data_373ba608a646503f59d6b37bb090aaf0
#
_entry.id   373ba608a646503f59d6b37bb090aaf0
#
_cell.length_a   1.000
_cell.length_b   1.000
_cell.length_c   1.000
_cell.angle_alpha   90.00
_cell.angle_beta   90.00
_cell.angle_gamma   90.00
#
_symmetry.space_group_name_H-M   'P 1'
#
loop_
_entity.id
_entity.type
_entity.pdbx_description
1 polymer ?
#
loop_
_entity_poly.entity_id
_entity_poly.type
_entity_poly.pdbx_seq_one_letter_code
_entity_poly.pdbx_strand_id
1 'polypeptide(L)'
;AWRITSDGGYAARQAPTNSFWPNLVWLPTNVAKLTDREGSFAQTFVQALSAKIYRDVVVHEPLRSFADDAWALLPEVPEFPEQGLPDVADLNFFEVPTSFFRTRLQTIRIASAGLRCVEEGRPLQGKVLHTRYTAGLANVEPGAARVLRLQLDEYADGVEAAIRDLTNES
;
A
#
# COMPACT_ATOMS: atom_id res chain seq x y z
N ALA A 1 -5.07 -9.15 5.05
CA ALA A 1 -5.60 -9.63 6.34
C ALA A 1 -7.14 -9.66 6.35
N TRP A 2 -7.81 -8.55 6.13
CA TRP A 2 -9.28 -8.51 6.04
C TRP A 2 -9.73 -8.68 4.59
N ARG A 3 -10.70 -9.56 4.37
CA ARG A 3 -11.33 -9.77 3.07
C ARG A 3 -12.59 -8.94 2.90
N ILE A 4 -13.31 -8.74 3.99
CA ILE A 4 -14.62 -8.09 4.04
C ILE A 4 -14.51 -6.86 4.94
N THR A 5 -15.15 -5.79 4.54
CA THR A 5 -15.30 -4.56 5.30
C THR A 5 -16.50 -4.66 6.27
N SER A 6 -16.58 -3.76 7.24
CA SER A 6 -17.66 -3.72 8.24
C SER A 6 -19.06 -3.58 7.64
N ASP A 7 -19.18 -3.00 6.44
CA ASP A 7 -20.42 -2.88 5.66
C ASP A 7 -20.71 -4.11 4.77
N GLY A 8 -19.89 -5.16 4.84
CA GLY A 8 -20.05 -6.40 4.07
C GLY A 8 -19.46 -6.36 2.65
N GLY A 9 -18.79 -5.26 2.27
CA GLY A 9 -18.09 -5.14 1.00
C GLY A 9 -16.76 -5.91 0.97
N TYR A 10 -16.19 -6.09 -0.23
CA TYR A 10 -14.84 -6.66 -0.35
C TYR A 10 -13.79 -5.57 -0.11
N ALA A 11 -12.91 -5.77 0.88
CA ALA A 11 -11.83 -4.84 1.22
C ALA A 11 -10.90 -4.55 0.02
N ALA A 12 -10.67 -5.53 -0.85
CA ALA A 12 -9.88 -5.35 -2.07
C ALA A 12 -10.58 -4.49 -3.15
N ARG A 13 -11.84 -4.14 -2.98
CA ARG A 13 -12.60 -3.28 -3.91
C ARG A 13 -12.85 -1.88 -3.38
N GLN A 14 -12.52 -1.62 -2.11
CA GLN A 14 -12.65 -0.33 -1.46
C GLN A 14 -11.32 0.43 -1.57
N ALA A 15 -11.31 1.63 -2.11
CA ALA A 15 -10.09 2.40 -2.31
C ALA A 15 -9.25 2.59 -1.02
N PRO A 16 -9.83 2.90 0.14
CA PRO A 16 -9.06 3.06 1.36
C PRO A 16 -8.39 1.79 1.85
N THR A 17 -9.02 0.62 1.65
CA THR A 17 -8.52 -0.66 2.20
C THR A 17 -7.71 -1.49 1.21
N ASN A 18 -7.81 -1.21 -0.09
CA ASN A 18 -7.11 -1.98 -1.14
C ASN A 18 -5.58 -1.86 -1.04
N SER A 19 -5.08 -0.66 -0.74
CA SER A 19 -3.63 -0.37 -0.62
C SER A 19 -3.19 -0.13 0.82
N PHE A 20 -4.05 -0.38 1.78
CA PHE A 20 -3.78 -0.15 3.19
C PHE A 20 -2.83 -1.22 3.73
N TRP A 21 -1.63 -0.81 4.14
CA TRP A 21 -0.57 -1.73 4.59
C TRP A 21 -1.03 -2.73 5.65
N PRO A 22 -1.77 -2.35 6.69
CA PRO A 22 -2.28 -3.30 7.69
C PRO A 22 -3.16 -4.40 7.08
N ASN A 23 -3.78 -4.15 5.93
CA ASN A 23 -4.58 -5.16 5.22
C ASN A 23 -3.76 -6.01 4.25
N LEU A 24 -2.52 -5.64 3.95
CA LEU A 24 -1.64 -6.38 3.04
C LEU A 24 -0.75 -7.34 3.84
N VAL A 25 -0.75 -8.60 3.46
CA VAL A 25 0.09 -9.63 4.05
C VAL A 25 0.77 -10.41 2.96
N TRP A 26 2.08 -10.49 3.03
CA TRP A 26 2.88 -11.33 2.15
C TRP A 26 3.09 -12.70 2.79
N LEU A 27 2.50 -13.71 2.21
CA LEU A 27 2.59 -15.08 2.68
C LEU A 27 3.17 -15.97 1.59
N PRO A 28 3.99 -16.98 1.95
CA PRO A 28 4.37 -18.04 1.04
C PRO A 28 3.13 -18.70 0.42
N THR A 29 3.17 -19.02 -0.87
CA THR A 29 2.02 -19.53 -1.63
C THR A 29 1.37 -20.76 -1.01
N ASN A 30 2.18 -21.61 -0.34
CA ASN A 30 1.68 -22.82 0.32
C ASN A 30 0.84 -22.54 1.56
N VAL A 31 0.99 -21.38 2.20
CA VAL A 31 0.22 -20.98 3.39
C VAL A 31 -0.81 -19.89 3.12
N ALA A 32 -0.71 -19.20 1.97
CA ALA A 32 -1.62 -18.11 1.61
C ALA A 32 -3.10 -18.52 1.65
N LYS A 33 -3.41 -19.75 1.20
CA LYS A 33 -4.78 -20.29 1.20
C LYS A 33 -5.38 -20.46 2.60
N LEU A 34 -4.55 -20.54 3.65
CA LEU A 34 -5.03 -20.67 5.04
C LEU A 34 -5.71 -19.40 5.52
N THR A 35 -5.33 -18.25 4.97
CA THR A 35 -5.91 -16.94 5.31
C THR A 35 -7.09 -16.55 4.41
N ASP A 36 -7.37 -17.33 3.37
CA ASP A 36 -8.46 -17.05 2.44
C ASP A 36 -9.84 -17.48 2.98
N ARG A 37 -9.86 -18.29 4.02
CA ARG A 37 -11.11 -18.74 4.65
C ARG A 37 -11.50 -17.75 5.75
N GLU A 38 -12.65 -17.08 5.57
CA GLU A 38 -13.19 -16.15 6.56
C GLU A 38 -13.40 -16.81 7.92
N GLY A 39 -12.94 -16.13 8.98
CA GLY A 39 -13.01 -16.64 10.36
C GLY A 39 -12.06 -17.80 10.68
N SER A 40 -11.13 -18.14 9.78
CA SER A 40 -10.13 -19.17 10.09
C SER A 40 -9.14 -18.68 11.13
N PHE A 41 -8.58 -19.61 11.92
CA PHE A 41 -7.53 -19.28 12.89
C PHE A 41 -6.37 -18.50 12.27
N ALA A 42 -5.93 -18.89 11.07
CA ALA A 42 -4.84 -18.20 10.37
C ALA A 42 -5.20 -16.77 10.00
N GLN A 43 -6.44 -16.53 9.56
CA GLN A 43 -6.91 -15.18 9.25
C GLN A 43 -7.01 -14.34 10.53
N THR A 44 -7.62 -14.87 11.59
CA THR A 44 -7.74 -14.21 12.90
C THR A 44 -6.37 -13.83 13.47
N PHE A 45 -5.41 -14.77 13.41
CA PHE A 45 -4.03 -14.53 13.83
C PHE A 45 -3.40 -13.37 13.05
N VAL A 46 -3.50 -13.38 11.73
CA VAL A 46 -2.92 -12.34 10.87
C VAL A 46 -3.59 -10.97 11.10
N GLN A 47 -4.89 -10.94 11.35
CA GLN A 47 -5.63 -9.71 11.68
C GLN A 47 -5.17 -9.13 13.02
N ALA A 48 -5.09 -9.96 14.06
CA ALA A 48 -4.63 -9.55 15.38
C ALA A 48 -3.17 -9.09 15.35
N LEU A 49 -2.29 -9.81 14.67
CA LEU A 49 -0.89 -9.44 14.50
C LEU A 49 -0.74 -8.12 13.72
N SER A 50 -1.48 -7.95 12.65
CA SER A 50 -1.47 -6.71 11.87
C SER A 50 -1.92 -5.50 12.70
N ALA A 51 -2.96 -5.67 13.49
CA ALA A 51 -3.41 -4.61 14.39
C ALA A 51 -2.35 -4.29 15.46
N LYS A 52 -1.74 -5.31 16.08
CA LYS A 52 -0.65 -5.13 17.06
C LYS A 52 0.53 -4.36 16.48
N ILE A 53 0.88 -4.61 15.21
CA ILE A 53 2.01 -3.93 14.56
C ILE A 53 1.68 -2.49 14.16
N TYR A 54 0.47 -2.25 13.64
CA TYR A 54 0.21 -1.02 12.86
C TYR A 54 -0.80 -0.06 13.50
N ARG A 55 -1.61 -0.47 14.48
CA ARG A 55 -2.72 0.37 14.97
C ARG A 55 -2.25 1.65 15.65
N ASP A 56 -1.15 1.56 16.39
CA ASP A 56 -0.59 2.68 17.17
C ASP A 56 0.63 3.33 16.50
N VAL A 57 0.91 2.95 15.24
CA VAL A 57 2.00 3.55 14.49
C VAL A 57 1.67 5.00 14.15
N VAL A 58 2.61 5.90 14.39
CA VAL A 58 2.50 7.31 13.99
C VAL A 58 2.44 7.39 12.48
N VAL A 59 1.30 7.84 11.97
CA VAL A 59 1.08 8.07 10.54
C VAL A 59 1.47 9.50 10.20
N HIS A 60 2.16 9.69 9.09
CA HIS A 60 2.48 11.02 8.56
C HIS A 60 1.18 11.84 8.40
N GLU A 61 1.19 13.08 8.89
CA GLU A 61 -0.02 13.91 9.03
C GLU A 61 -0.92 13.97 7.79
N PRO A 62 -0.41 14.15 6.57
CA PRO A 62 -1.23 14.14 5.36
C PRO A 62 -1.96 12.82 5.06
N LEU A 63 -1.52 11.72 5.67
CA LEU A 63 -2.11 10.39 5.48
C LEU A 63 -3.00 9.95 6.65
N ARG A 64 -3.11 10.76 7.71
CA ARG A 64 -3.86 10.39 8.92
C ARG A 64 -5.33 10.11 8.62
N SER A 65 -6.02 11.04 7.96
CA SER A 65 -7.44 10.85 7.62
C SER A 65 -7.66 9.60 6.77
N PHE A 66 -6.76 9.32 5.82
CA PHE A 66 -6.83 8.11 5.02
C PHE A 66 -6.66 6.84 5.88
N ALA A 67 -5.73 6.84 6.83
CA ALA A 67 -5.51 5.71 7.72
C ALA A 67 -6.70 5.49 8.65
N ASP A 68 -7.28 6.57 9.20
CA ASP A 68 -8.45 6.53 10.07
C ASP A 68 -9.67 6.00 9.31
N ASP A 69 -9.92 6.48 8.09
CA ASP A 69 -10.99 5.99 7.22
C ASP A 69 -10.80 4.52 6.86
N ALA A 70 -9.58 4.10 6.58
CA ALA A 70 -9.27 2.70 6.28
C ALA A 70 -9.52 1.79 7.49
N TRP A 71 -9.09 2.19 8.68
CA TRP A 71 -9.35 1.45 9.92
C TRP A 71 -10.84 1.39 10.26
N ALA A 72 -11.58 2.49 10.05
CA ALA A 72 -13.03 2.54 10.30
C ALA A 72 -13.83 1.60 9.38
N LEU A 73 -13.33 1.35 8.17
CA LEU A 73 -13.96 0.42 7.23
C LEU A 73 -13.67 -1.06 7.56
N LEU A 74 -12.61 -1.35 8.29
CA LEU A 74 -12.26 -2.73 8.64
C LEU A 74 -13.08 -3.19 9.86
N PRO A 75 -13.54 -4.45 9.89
CA PRO A 75 -14.15 -5.03 11.07
C PRO A 75 -13.24 -4.95 12.29
N GLU A 76 -13.86 -4.97 13.46
CA GLU A 76 -13.11 -5.07 14.71
C GLU A 76 -12.11 -6.22 14.67
N VAL A 77 -10.97 -5.98 15.30
CA VAL A 77 -9.94 -7.01 15.42
C VAL A 77 -10.48 -8.14 16.27
N PRO A 78 -10.46 -9.39 15.77
CA PRO A 78 -10.93 -10.51 16.55
C PRO A 78 -10.11 -10.66 17.83
N GLU A 79 -10.77 -11.06 18.92
CA GLU A 79 -10.06 -11.43 20.15
C GLU A 79 -9.08 -12.57 19.85
N PHE A 80 -7.83 -12.33 20.16
CA PHE A 80 -6.77 -13.34 20.06
C PHE A 80 -5.96 -13.32 21.35
N PRO A 81 -5.63 -14.49 21.94
CA PRO A 81 -4.83 -14.53 23.16
C PRO A 81 -3.49 -13.82 22.98
N GLU A 82 -3.18 -12.83 23.80
CA GLU A 82 -1.91 -12.09 23.71
C GLU A 82 -0.69 -13.00 23.74
N GLN A 83 -0.74 -14.07 24.58
CA GLN A 83 0.32 -15.07 24.68
C GLN A 83 0.53 -15.86 23.37
N GLY A 84 -0.43 -15.82 22.46
CA GLY A 84 -0.35 -16.46 21.13
C GLY A 84 0.23 -15.57 20.04
N LEU A 85 0.44 -14.28 20.32
CA LEU A 85 1.05 -13.35 19.38
C LEU A 85 2.53 -13.12 19.71
N PRO A 86 3.43 -13.15 18.71
CA PRO A 86 4.83 -12.81 18.92
C PRO A 86 4.96 -11.36 19.40
N ASP A 87 6.02 -11.08 20.14
CA ASP A 87 6.39 -9.69 20.39
C ASP A 87 6.84 -9.03 19.06
N VAL A 88 6.46 -7.77 18.87
CA VAL A 88 6.85 -7.01 17.66
C VAL A 88 8.36 -6.90 17.56
N ALA A 89 9.06 -6.81 18.72
CA ALA A 89 10.53 -6.78 18.78
C ALA A 89 11.19 -8.08 18.29
N ASP A 90 10.48 -9.21 18.40
CA ASP A 90 10.99 -10.53 17.99
C ASP A 90 10.69 -10.86 16.52
N LEU A 91 9.95 -10.00 15.83
CA LEU A 91 9.60 -10.21 14.43
C LEU A 91 10.79 -9.89 13.51
N ASN A 92 11.16 -10.85 12.68
CA ASN A 92 12.06 -10.61 11.57
C ASN A 92 11.25 -10.03 10.40
N PHE A 93 11.37 -8.73 10.20
CA PHE A 93 10.77 -8.08 9.03
C PHE A 93 11.61 -8.37 7.79
N PHE A 94 10.92 -8.63 6.69
CA PHE A 94 11.58 -8.82 5.40
C PHE A 94 12.21 -7.49 4.97
N GLU A 95 13.52 -7.51 4.74
CA GLU A 95 14.22 -6.38 4.17
C GLU A 95 13.96 -6.32 2.66
N VAL A 96 13.34 -5.22 2.24
CA VAL A 96 13.06 -5.01 0.83
C VAL A 96 14.36 -4.67 0.10
N PRO A 97 14.77 -5.45 -0.92
CA PRO A 97 16.03 -5.20 -1.60
C PRO A 97 16.01 -3.85 -2.33
N THR A 98 17.16 -3.19 -2.40
CA THR A 98 17.32 -1.88 -3.08
C THR A 98 16.84 -1.89 -4.53
N SER A 99 16.95 -3.04 -5.22
CA SER A 99 16.43 -3.22 -6.58
C SER A 99 14.91 -3.00 -6.68
N PHE A 100 14.16 -3.36 -5.65
CA PHE A 100 12.71 -3.11 -5.58
C PHE A 100 12.42 -1.61 -5.56
N PHE A 101 13.13 -0.87 -4.73
CA PHE A 101 12.97 0.59 -4.64
C PHE A 101 13.34 1.29 -5.95
N ARG A 102 14.41 0.86 -6.62
CA ARG A 102 14.79 1.38 -7.95
C ARG A 102 13.71 1.12 -9.01
N THR A 103 13.16 -0.08 -9.05
CA THR A 103 12.06 -0.41 -9.97
C THR A 103 10.81 0.41 -9.67
N ARG A 104 10.48 0.57 -8.38
CA ARG A 104 9.34 1.39 -7.94
C ARG A 104 9.54 2.85 -8.33
N LEU A 105 10.72 3.42 -8.07
CA LEU A 105 11.07 4.79 -8.46
C LEU A 105 10.89 5.00 -9.97
N GLN A 106 11.40 4.09 -10.80
CA GLN A 106 11.23 4.15 -12.24
C GLN A 106 9.74 4.15 -12.63
N THR A 107 8.93 3.28 -12.02
CA THR A 107 7.48 3.20 -12.29
C THR A 107 6.77 4.50 -11.91
N ILE A 108 7.13 5.10 -10.76
CA ILE A 108 6.55 6.38 -10.30
C ILE A 108 6.93 7.51 -11.26
N ARG A 109 8.19 7.63 -11.65
CA ARG A 109 8.68 8.64 -12.60
C ARG A 109 7.95 8.52 -13.95
N ILE A 110 7.70 7.29 -14.40
CA ILE A 110 6.92 6.99 -15.60
C ILE A 110 5.47 7.49 -15.42
N ALA A 111 4.80 7.16 -14.32
CA ALA A 111 3.44 7.60 -14.05
C ALA A 111 3.35 9.13 -13.97
N SER A 112 4.28 9.78 -13.28
CA SER A 112 4.39 11.24 -13.20
C SER A 112 4.54 11.89 -14.58
N ALA A 113 5.39 11.35 -15.44
CA ALA A 113 5.53 11.84 -16.83
C ALA A 113 4.23 11.70 -17.63
N GLY A 114 3.46 10.61 -17.42
CA GLY A 114 2.14 10.44 -18.04
C GLY A 114 1.14 11.49 -17.54
N LEU A 115 1.07 11.72 -16.24
CA LEU A 115 0.20 12.75 -15.66
C LEU A 115 0.55 14.15 -16.16
N ARG A 116 1.82 14.45 -16.40
CA ARG A 116 2.25 15.71 -17.02
C ARG A 116 1.67 15.87 -18.43
N CYS A 117 1.65 14.81 -19.22
CA CYS A 117 1.01 14.86 -20.54
C CYS A 117 -0.50 15.17 -20.43
N VAL A 118 -1.20 14.58 -19.44
CA VAL A 118 -2.62 14.87 -19.20
C VAL A 118 -2.82 16.32 -18.77
N GLU A 119 -1.99 16.82 -17.84
CA GLU A 119 -2.02 18.21 -17.35
C GLU A 119 -1.85 19.22 -18.51
N GLU A 120 -0.97 18.91 -19.46
CA GLU A 120 -0.66 19.76 -20.60
C GLU A 120 -1.57 19.51 -21.83
N GLY A 121 -2.55 18.64 -21.73
CA GLY A 121 -3.44 18.28 -22.84
C GLY A 121 -2.73 17.61 -24.02
N ARG A 122 -1.57 17.00 -23.77
CA ARG A 122 -0.79 16.28 -24.78
C ARG A 122 -1.18 14.80 -24.83
N PRO A 123 -1.12 14.16 -26.02
CA PRO A 123 -1.36 12.74 -26.10
C PRO A 123 -0.32 11.97 -25.28
N LEU A 124 -0.80 10.92 -24.60
CA LEU A 124 0.06 10.02 -23.85
C LEU A 124 0.97 9.25 -24.80
N GLN A 125 2.27 9.49 -24.72
CA GLN A 125 3.26 8.85 -25.56
C GLN A 125 4.05 7.80 -24.78
N GLY A 126 4.31 6.64 -25.39
CA GLY A 126 5.22 5.64 -24.89
C GLY A 126 4.60 4.52 -24.04
N LYS A 127 5.45 3.64 -23.52
CA LYS A 127 5.09 2.43 -22.76
C LYS A 127 4.37 2.68 -21.43
N VAL A 128 4.24 3.94 -21.04
CA VAL A 128 3.82 4.40 -19.72
C VAL A 128 2.40 4.03 -19.35
N LEU A 129 1.52 3.92 -20.34
CA LEU A 129 0.07 3.86 -20.12
C LEU A 129 -0.62 2.69 -20.81
N HIS A 130 0.13 1.69 -21.22
CA HIS A 130 -0.41 0.50 -21.87
C HIS A 130 -0.74 -0.65 -20.91
N THR A 131 -0.66 -0.43 -19.60
CA THR A 131 -1.11 -1.43 -18.64
C THR A 131 -2.56 -1.16 -18.24
N ARG A 132 -3.31 -2.22 -17.95
CA ARG A 132 -4.68 -2.11 -17.41
C ARG A 132 -4.79 -1.27 -16.14
N TYR A 133 -3.69 -1.09 -15.42
CA TYR A 133 -3.63 -0.34 -14.16
C TYR A 133 -3.41 1.16 -14.37
N THR A 134 -2.84 1.55 -15.48
CA THR A 134 -2.50 2.95 -15.78
C THR A 134 -3.37 3.55 -16.90
N ALA A 135 -4.16 2.73 -17.59
CA ALA A 135 -5.06 3.20 -18.65
C ALA A 135 -6.05 4.28 -18.17
N GLY A 136 -6.46 4.22 -16.88
CA GLY A 136 -7.33 5.21 -16.26
C GLY A 136 -6.72 6.60 -16.11
N LEU A 137 -5.41 6.75 -16.14
CA LEU A 137 -4.74 8.06 -16.04
C LEU A 137 -5.10 9.00 -17.20
N ALA A 138 -5.44 8.44 -18.35
CA ALA A 138 -5.89 9.22 -19.51
C ALA A 138 -7.21 9.97 -19.27
N ASN A 139 -8.02 9.50 -18.32
CA ASN A 139 -9.34 10.05 -18.01
C ASN A 139 -9.33 10.96 -16.77
N VAL A 140 -8.17 11.22 -16.19
CA VAL A 140 -8.04 12.11 -15.04
C VAL A 140 -8.13 13.55 -15.50
N GLU A 141 -8.92 14.36 -14.81
CA GLU A 141 -9.02 15.79 -15.07
C GLU A 141 -7.66 16.49 -14.92
N PRO A 142 -7.31 17.48 -15.77
CA PRO A 142 -5.99 18.12 -15.75
C PRO A 142 -5.59 18.67 -14.37
N GLY A 143 -6.53 19.27 -13.63
CA GLY A 143 -6.28 19.78 -12.28
C GLY A 143 -5.95 18.66 -11.29
N ALA A 144 -6.68 17.56 -11.32
CA ALA A 144 -6.42 16.39 -10.50
C ALA A 144 -5.10 15.69 -10.91
N ALA A 145 -4.80 15.65 -12.22
CA ALA A 145 -3.54 15.12 -12.74
C ALA A 145 -2.33 15.89 -12.19
N ARG A 146 -2.43 17.22 -12.12
CA ARG A 146 -1.39 18.08 -11.52
C ARG A 146 -1.16 17.76 -10.05
N VAL A 147 -2.22 17.69 -9.25
CA VAL A 147 -2.11 17.38 -7.80
C VAL A 147 -1.47 16.02 -7.60
N LEU A 148 -1.96 15.00 -8.28
CA LEU A 148 -1.43 13.65 -8.20
C LEU A 148 0.04 13.58 -8.65
N ARG A 149 0.39 14.29 -9.73
CA ARG A 149 1.77 14.36 -10.21
C ARG A 149 2.71 14.96 -9.16
N LEU A 150 2.33 16.06 -8.54
CA LEU A 150 3.15 16.70 -7.50
C LEU A 150 3.38 15.76 -6.31
N GLN A 151 2.33 15.07 -5.86
CA GLN A 151 2.45 14.06 -4.80
C GLN A 151 3.37 12.90 -5.19
N LEU A 152 3.27 12.41 -6.43
CA LEU A 152 4.15 11.35 -6.93
C LEU A 152 5.60 11.81 -7.07
N ASP A 153 5.83 13.05 -7.50
CA ASP A 153 7.18 13.62 -7.61
C ASP A 153 7.82 13.75 -6.21
N GLU A 154 7.10 14.29 -5.23
CA GLU A 154 7.54 14.36 -3.83
C GLU A 154 7.86 12.96 -3.25
N TYR A 155 6.97 12.00 -3.47
CA TYR A 155 7.21 10.62 -3.05
C TYR A 155 8.42 10.00 -3.75
N ALA A 156 8.61 10.26 -5.04
CA ALA A 156 9.76 9.78 -5.80
C ALA A 156 11.08 10.34 -5.25
N ASP A 157 11.10 11.62 -4.90
CA ASP A 157 12.28 12.26 -4.31
C ASP A 157 12.61 11.67 -2.94
N GLY A 158 11.61 11.35 -2.12
CA GLY A 158 11.79 10.63 -0.85
C GLY A 158 12.36 9.22 -1.04
N VAL A 159 11.84 8.46 -2.00
CA VAL A 159 12.38 7.12 -2.34
C VAL A 159 13.81 7.20 -2.85
N GLU A 160 14.12 8.21 -3.67
CA GLU A 160 15.48 8.41 -4.18
C GLU A 160 16.47 8.77 -3.07
N ALA A 161 16.06 9.58 -2.08
CA ALA A 161 16.85 9.86 -0.90
C ALA A 161 17.13 8.59 -0.09
N ALA A 162 16.09 7.80 0.19
CA ALA A 162 16.23 6.53 0.92
C ALA A 162 17.16 5.54 0.20
N ILE A 163 17.12 5.45 -1.13
CA ILE A 163 18.04 4.60 -1.91
C ILE A 163 19.50 5.07 -1.73
N ARG A 164 19.74 6.38 -1.71
CA ARG A 164 21.09 6.94 -1.50
C ARG A 164 21.64 6.59 -0.12
N ASP A 165 20.82 6.72 0.90
CA ASP A 165 21.20 6.43 2.28
C ASP A 165 21.57 4.95 2.44
N LEU A 166 20.73 4.02 1.94
CA LEU A 166 21.00 2.59 1.94
C LEU A 166 22.27 2.20 1.16
N THR A 167 22.64 2.99 0.16
CA THR A 167 23.84 2.70 -0.67
C THR A 167 25.12 3.23 0.00
N ASN A 168 25.02 4.24 0.84
CA ASN A 168 26.16 4.83 1.55
C ASN A 168 26.52 4.08 2.84
N GLU A 169 25.61 3.27 3.38
CA GLU A 169 25.80 2.43 4.58
C GLU A 169 26.38 1.03 4.26
N SER A 170 26.51 0.71 2.99
CA SER A 170 27.03 -0.60 2.50
C SER A 170 28.47 -0.50 2.04
#